data_76ee519d117df4edbde5e0d6584c5228
#
_entry.id   76ee519d117df4edbde5e0d6584c5228
#
_cell.length_a   1.000
_cell.length_b   1.000
_cell.length_c   1.000
_cell.angle_alpha   90.00
_cell.angle_beta   90.00
_cell.angle_gamma   90.00
#
_symmetry.space_group_name_H-M   'P 1'
#
loop_
_entity.id
_entity.type
_entity.pdbx_description
1 polymer ?
#
loop_
_entity_poly.entity_id
_entity_poly.type
_entity_poly.pdbx_seq_one_letter_code
_entity_poly.pdbx_strand_id
1 'polypeptide(L)'
;LPALTTMGRKILHTGELGTASILKVITNYLASVHLAALGEAWTVAKKSNLDLNKTYKGIAASSGNSFVHETESQVILNGSYNINFTMDLVKKDMNLFDELSKKLNTELEISPFILNIFKEAEKKFGSRAWSSMVVKRLEEKYNINFRALGFPEELIDNEPEEKGYEI
;
A
#
# COMPACT_ATOMS: atom_id res chain seq x y z
N LEU A 1 -3.81 15.27 24.35
CA LEU A 1 -2.57 14.51 24.16
C LEU A 1 -2.52 13.24 25.03
N PRO A 2 -2.82 13.23 26.36
CA PRO A 2 -2.69 12.02 27.18
C PRO A 2 -3.45 10.80 26.65
N ALA A 3 -4.67 10.96 26.14
CA ALA A 3 -5.44 9.86 25.55
C ALA A 3 -4.82 9.36 24.22
N LEU A 4 -4.25 10.24 23.42
CA LEU A 4 -3.64 9.85 22.14
C LEU A 4 -2.37 9.03 22.34
N THR A 5 -1.60 9.30 23.39
CA THR A 5 -0.36 8.54 23.69
C THR A 5 -0.61 7.09 24.14
N THR A 6 -1.86 6.73 24.42
CA THR A 6 -2.27 5.33 24.68
C THR A 6 -2.85 4.64 23.43
N MET A 7 -3.06 5.37 22.34
CA MET A 7 -3.72 4.89 21.12
C MET A 7 -2.77 4.81 19.92
N GLY A 8 -1.65 5.51 19.95
CA GLY A 8 -0.70 5.55 18.83
C GLY A 8 0.72 5.78 19.31
N ARG A 9 1.68 5.21 18.57
CA ARG A 9 3.12 5.34 18.88
C ARG A 9 3.66 6.72 18.53
N LYS A 10 3.27 7.25 17.38
CA LYS A 10 3.68 8.57 16.89
C LYS A 10 2.47 9.46 16.72
N ILE A 11 2.50 10.63 17.33
CA ILE A 11 1.40 11.58 17.30
C ILE A 11 1.91 12.85 16.63
N LEU A 12 1.28 13.21 15.52
CA LEU A 12 1.59 14.42 14.78
C LEU A 12 0.42 15.41 14.85
N HIS A 13 0.66 16.58 15.40
CA HIS A 13 -0.26 17.70 15.31
C HIS A 13 -0.06 18.42 13.97
N THR A 14 -1.00 18.27 13.05
CA THR A 14 -0.87 18.75 11.65
C THR A 14 -1.29 20.21 11.45
N GLY A 15 -1.73 20.89 12.49
CA GLY A 15 -2.20 22.28 12.43
C GLY A 15 -3.73 22.40 12.60
N GLU A 16 -4.37 23.25 11.81
CA GLU A 16 -5.79 23.57 11.93
C GLU A 16 -6.72 22.38 11.64
N LEU A 17 -7.98 22.52 12.05
CA LEU A 17 -9.01 21.51 11.82
C LEU A 17 -9.13 21.15 10.32
N GLY A 18 -9.05 19.87 10.03
CA GLY A 18 -9.13 19.32 8.67
C GLY A 18 -7.77 18.98 8.03
N THR A 19 -6.66 19.54 8.50
CA THR A 19 -5.32 19.28 7.93
C THR A 19 -4.91 17.82 8.04
N ALA A 20 -5.24 17.15 9.16
CA ALA A 20 -4.99 15.72 9.33
C ALA A 20 -5.76 14.86 8.33
N SER A 21 -7.00 15.24 8.01
CA SER A 21 -7.80 14.53 6.98
C SER A 21 -7.19 14.67 5.58
N ILE A 22 -6.68 15.85 5.24
CA ILE A 22 -5.99 16.09 3.97
C ILE A 22 -4.70 15.25 3.92
N LEU A 23 -3.90 15.28 4.97
CA LEU A 23 -2.66 14.49 5.04
C LEU A 23 -2.95 13.00 4.92
N LYS A 24 -4.01 12.48 5.58
CA LYS A 24 -4.43 11.09 5.47
C LYS A 24 -4.77 10.70 4.02
N VAL A 25 -5.46 11.53 3.29
CA VAL A 25 -5.80 11.29 1.88
C VAL A 25 -4.52 11.26 1.02
N ILE A 26 -3.57 12.16 1.26
CA ILE A 26 -2.27 12.17 0.57
C ILE A 26 -1.48 10.88 0.85
N THR A 27 -1.38 10.44 2.10
CA THR A 27 -0.64 9.21 2.45
C THR A 27 -1.27 7.97 1.83
N ASN A 28 -2.58 7.87 1.78
CA ASN A 28 -3.27 6.74 1.14
C ASN A 28 -3.12 6.73 -0.39
N TYR A 29 -3.08 7.91 -1.02
CA TYR A 29 -2.71 8.03 -2.43
C TYR A 29 -1.31 7.47 -2.68
N LEU A 30 -0.31 7.90 -1.90
CA LEU A 30 1.07 7.42 -2.02
C LEU A 30 1.16 5.90 -1.81
N ALA A 31 0.46 5.35 -0.81
CA ALA A 31 0.41 3.91 -0.60
C ALA A 31 -0.13 3.15 -1.83
N SER A 32 -1.19 3.67 -2.45
CA SER A 32 -1.77 3.06 -3.66
C SER A 32 -0.81 3.11 -4.86
N VAL A 33 -0.09 4.22 -5.04
CA VAL A 33 0.95 4.35 -6.09
C VAL A 33 2.08 3.36 -5.84
N HIS A 34 2.60 3.31 -4.61
CA HIS A 34 3.67 2.39 -4.23
C HIS A 34 3.26 0.92 -4.49
N LEU A 35 2.05 0.54 -4.13
CA LEU A 35 1.57 -0.83 -4.32
C LEU A 35 1.46 -1.21 -5.80
N ALA A 36 0.93 -0.32 -6.64
CA ALA A 36 0.84 -0.57 -8.07
C ALA A 36 2.23 -0.71 -8.72
N ALA A 37 3.16 0.20 -8.41
CA ALA A 37 4.55 0.17 -8.89
C ALA A 37 5.30 -1.07 -8.38
N LEU A 38 5.08 -1.44 -7.13
CA LEU A 38 5.66 -2.62 -6.51
C LEU A 38 5.27 -3.91 -7.24
N GLY A 39 4.01 -4.02 -7.69
CA GLY A 39 3.56 -5.15 -8.51
C GLY A 39 4.34 -5.31 -9.80
N GLU A 40 4.67 -4.21 -10.48
CA GLU A 40 5.50 -4.21 -11.68
C GLU A 40 6.95 -4.59 -11.36
N ALA A 41 7.51 -4.06 -10.27
CA ALA A 41 8.85 -4.43 -9.81
C ALA A 41 8.96 -5.93 -9.51
N TRP A 42 7.98 -6.52 -8.81
CA TRP A 42 7.93 -7.97 -8.58
C TRP A 42 7.80 -8.77 -9.87
N THR A 43 7.05 -8.27 -10.85
CA THR A 43 6.91 -8.90 -12.17
C THR A 43 8.25 -8.97 -12.89
N VAL A 44 8.99 -7.86 -12.92
CA VAL A 44 10.31 -7.79 -13.53
C VAL A 44 11.30 -8.69 -12.78
N ALA A 45 11.34 -8.62 -11.45
CA ALA A 45 12.21 -9.47 -10.64
C ALA A 45 11.98 -10.96 -10.92
N LYS A 46 10.71 -11.40 -10.92
CA LYS A 46 10.33 -12.79 -11.19
C LYS A 46 10.73 -13.23 -12.60
N LYS A 47 10.45 -12.41 -13.60
CA LYS A 47 10.80 -12.72 -15.00
C LYS A 47 12.30 -12.71 -15.28
N SER A 48 13.05 -11.97 -14.47
CA SER A 48 14.52 -11.97 -14.49
C SER A 48 15.15 -13.11 -13.67
N ASN A 49 14.34 -14.03 -13.15
CA ASN A 49 14.76 -15.15 -12.31
C ASN A 49 15.52 -14.73 -11.04
N LEU A 50 15.22 -13.53 -10.49
CA LEU A 50 15.77 -13.12 -9.22
C LEU A 50 15.15 -13.94 -8.08
N ASP A 51 15.96 -14.24 -7.07
CA ASP A 51 15.47 -14.78 -5.81
C ASP A 51 14.60 -13.72 -5.09
N LEU A 52 13.33 -14.04 -4.83
CA LEU A 52 12.39 -13.05 -4.31
C LEU A 52 12.65 -12.67 -2.85
N ASN A 53 13.27 -13.56 -2.04
CA ASN A 53 13.71 -13.20 -0.69
C ASN A 53 14.86 -12.19 -0.71
N LYS A 54 15.83 -12.40 -1.61
CA LYS A 54 16.94 -11.43 -1.80
C LYS A 54 16.42 -10.13 -2.38
N THR A 55 15.48 -10.18 -3.32
CA THR A 55 14.84 -9.00 -3.91
C THR A 55 14.10 -8.19 -2.83
N TYR A 56 13.33 -8.85 -1.95
CA TYR A 56 12.66 -8.18 -0.82
C TYR A 56 13.67 -7.41 0.05
N LYS A 57 14.74 -8.09 0.47
CA LYS A 57 15.80 -7.47 1.29
C LYS A 57 16.53 -6.35 0.55
N GLY A 58 16.78 -6.53 -0.76
CA GLY A 58 17.44 -5.53 -1.59
C GLY A 58 16.62 -4.25 -1.75
N ILE A 59 15.31 -4.38 -1.96
CA ILE A 59 14.41 -3.21 -2.01
C ILE A 59 14.37 -2.51 -0.65
N ALA A 60 14.20 -3.27 0.45
CA ALA A 60 14.17 -2.72 1.80
C ALA A 60 15.45 -1.94 2.17
N ALA A 61 16.59 -2.35 1.64
CA ALA A 61 17.89 -1.69 1.88
C ALA A 61 18.21 -0.55 0.89
N SER A 62 17.29 -0.21 0.00
CA SER A 62 17.53 0.77 -1.07
C SER A 62 16.58 1.97 -1.01
N SER A 63 16.83 2.98 -1.86
CA SER A 63 15.93 4.13 -2.04
C SER A 63 14.55 3.78 -2.61
N GLY A 64 14.38 2.58 -3.13
CA GLY A 64 13.09 2.06 -3.57
C GLY A 64 12.19 1.53 -2.45
N ASN A 65 12.66 1.57 -1.19
CA ASN A 65 11.88 1.12 -0.03
C ASN A 65 10.67 2.00 0.24
N SER A 66 9.65 1.40 0.83
CA SER A 66 8.46 2.08 1.34
C SER A 66 7.81 1.23 2.43
N PHE A 67 6.98 1.85 3.28
CA PHE A 67 6.17 1.11 4.24
C PHE A 67 5.28 0.03 3.57
N VAL A 68 4.76 0.35 2.38
CA VAL A 68 3.99 -0.62 1.56
C VAL A 68 4.84 -1.82 1.17
N HIS A 69 6.12 -1.60 0.79
CA HIS A 69 7.02 -2.71 0.51
C HIS A 69 7.26 -3.56 1.75
N GLU A 70 7.54 -2.96 2.89
CA GLU A 70 7.84 -3.67 4.14
C GLU A 70 6.65 -4.49 4.65
N THR A 71 5.42 -4.03 4.41
CA THR A 71 4.19 -4.68 4.88
C THR A 71 3.54 -5.54 3.79
N GLU A 72 3.06 -4.94 2.71
CA GLU A 72 2.24 -5.65 1.73
C GLU A 72 3.02 -6.70 0.92
N SER A 73 4.33 -6.48 0.68
CA SER A 73 5.13 -7.52 0.02
C SER A 73 5.13 -8.83 0.79
N GLN A 74 5.08 -8.81 2.11
CA GLN A 74 5.10 -10.04 2.91
C GLN A 74 3.88 -10.92 2.59
N VAL A 75 2.68 -10.34 2.60
CA VAL A 75 1.44 -11.07 2.30
C VAL A 75 1.28 -11.40 0.81
N ILE A 76 1.89 -10.62 -0.08
CA ILE A 76 1.98 -10.94 -1.50
C ILE A 76 2.89 -12.15 -1.71
N LEU A 77 4.08 -12.16 -1.11
CA LEU A 77 5.06 -13.24 -1.23
C LEU A 77 4.62 -14.51 -0.53
N ASN A 78 3.82 -14.42 0.52
CA ASN A 78 3.13 -15.57 1.12
C ASN A 78 2.01 -16.07 0.19
N GLY A 79 1.26 -15.18 -0.44
CA GLY A 79 0.14 -15.48 -1.32
C GLY A 79 -1.24 -15.36 -0.66
N SER A 80 -1.32 -14.93 0.58
CA SER A 80 -2.58 -14.64 1.28
C SER A 80 -3.23 -13.35 0.80
N TYR A 81 -2.41 -12.37 0.43
CA TYR A 81 -2.82 -10.98 0.12
C TYR A 81 -3.57 -10.30 1.28
N ASN A 82 -3.51 -10.85 2.49
CA ASN A 82 -4.29 -10.38 3.63
C ASN A 82 -3.67 -9.13 4.28
N ILE A 83 -4.05 -7.95 3.78
CA ILE A 83 -3.61 -6.65 4.30
C ILE A 83 -4.67 -5.95 5.16
N ASN A 84 -5.83 -6.57 5.37
CA ASN A 84 -6.97 -5.99 6.09
C ASN A 84 -7.47 -4.64 5.53
N PHE A 85 -7.23 -4.38 4.25
CA PHE A 85 -7.69 -3.19 3.53
C PHE A 85 -8.24 -3.59 2.16
N THR A 86 -9.46 -3.19 1.83
CA THR A 86 -10.21 -3.69 0.66
C THR A 86 -10.16 -2.74 -0.54
N MET A 87 -10.45 -3.28 -1.75
CA MET A 87 -10.43 -2.52 -3.00
C MET A 87 -11.39 -1.32 -2.99
N ASP A 88 -12.59 -1.48 -2.42
CA ASP A 88 -13.56 -0.39 -2.31
C ASP A 88 -13.04 0.76 -1.45
N LEU A 89 -12.28 0.46 -0.39
CA LEU A 89 -11.65 1.47 0.46
C LEU A 89 -10.53 2.22 -0.29
N VAL A 90 -9.71 1.52 -1.06
CA VAL A 90 -8.71 2.18 -1.93
C VAL A 90 -9.37 3.11 -2.91
N LYS A 91 -10.40 2.64 -3.62
CA LYS A 91 -11.13 3.47 -4.60
C LYS A 91 -11.75 4.70 -3.95
N LYS A 92 -12.36 4.54 -2.78
CA LYS A 92 -12.91 5.66 -2.01
C LYS A 92 -11.81 6.71 -1.73
N ASP A 93 -10.66 6.28 -1.22
CA ASP A 93 -9.57 7.19 -0.86
C ASP A 93 -8.95 7.85 -2.10
N MET A 94 -8.77 7.14 -3.20
CA MET A 94 -8.31 7.69 -4.47
C MET A 94 -9.29 8.73 -5.05
N ASN A 95 -10.60 8.48 -4.96
CA ASN A 95 -11.61 9.44 -5.39
C ASN A 95 -11.58 10.72 -4.52
N LEU A 96 -11.38 10.58 -3.19
CA LEU A 96 -11.21 11.74 -2.31
C LEU A 96 -9.98 12.57 -2.68
N PHE A 97 -8.89 11.93 -3.08
CA PHE A 97 -7.69 12.62 -3.56
C PHE A 97 -7.96 13.39 -4.87
N ASP A 98 -8.63 12.77 -5.83
CA ASP A 98 -9.03 13.42 -7.08
C ASP A 98 -10.01 14.58 -6.87
N GLU A 99 -10.98 14.44 -5.94
CA GLU A 99 -11.89 15.53 -5.57
C GLU A 99 -11.16 16.69 -4.91
N LEU A 100 -10.18 16.40 -4.05
CA LEU A 100 -9.34 17.42 -3.42
C LEU A 100 -8.54 18.19 -4.47
N SER A 101 -7.92 17.48 -5.43
CA SER A 101 -7.15 18.11 -6.50
C SER A 101 -8.00 19.06 -7.35
N LYS A 102 -9.22 18.62 -7.70
CA LYS A 102 -10.18 19.47 -8.45
C LYS A 102 -10.57 20.73 -7.68
N LYS A 103 -10.82 20.63 -6.37
CA LYS A 103 -11.10 21.79 -5.51
C LYS A 103 -9.93 22.78 -5.44
N LEU A 104 -8.71 22.26 -5.56
CA LEU A 104 -7.48 23.05 -5.57
C LEU A 104 -7.05 23.50 -6.98
N ASN A 105 -7.81 23.20 -8.03
CA ASN A 105 -7.48 23.44 -9.43
C ASN A 105 -6.09 22.88 -9.81
N THR A 106 -5.77 21.69 -9.31
CA THR A 106 -4.51 21.00 -9.58
C THR A 106 -4.76 19.79 -10.49
N GLU A 107 -4.13 19.76 -11.64
CA GLU A 107 -4.17 18.60 -12.54
C GLU A 107 -3.18 17.54 -12.06
N LEU A 108 -3.64 16.29 -12.02
CA LEU A 108 -2.84 15.14 -11.58
C LEU A 108 -2.56 14.21 -12.77
N GLU A 109 -1.31 13.83 -12.94
CA GLU A 109 -0.88 12.94 -14.03
C GLU A 109 -0.99 11.45 -13.65
N ILE A 110 -0.51 11.09 -12.45
CA ILE A 110 -0.38 9.69 -12.02
C ILE A 110 -1.68 9.14 -11.45
N SER A 111 -2.43 9.95 -10.68
CA SER A 111 -3.62 9.49 -9.95
C SER A 111 -4.66 8.81 -10.84
N PRO A 112 -5.02 9.33 -12.05
CA PRO A 112 -5.97 8.68 -12.93
C PRO A 112 -5.55 7.28 -13.38
N PHE A 113 -4.26 7.06 -13.64
CA PHE A 113 -3.72 5.75 -14.00
C PHE A 113 -3.86 4.76 -12.87
N ILE A 114 -3.46 5.15 -11.66
CA ILE A 114 -3.53 4.29 -10.48
C ILE A 114 -4.98 3.95 -10.15
N LEU A 115 -5.88 4.94 -10.18
CA LEU A 115 -7.31 4.71 -9.95
C LEU A 115 -7.89 3.70 -10.96
N ASN A 116 -7.50 3.80 -12.24
CA ASN A 116 -7.96 2.85 -13.26
C ASN A 116 -7.43 1.43 -12.99
N ILE A 117 -6.18 1.28 -12.60
CA ILE A 117 -5.58 -0.02 -12.20
C ILE A 117 -6.41 -0.67 -11.09
N PHE A 118 -6.80 0.08 -10.06
CA PHE A 118 -7.62 -0.44 -8.96
C PHE A 118 -9.07 -0.73 -9.38
N LYS A 119 -9.66 0.06 -10.28
CA LYS A 119 -10.98 -0.21 -10.86
C LYS A 119 -11.00 -1.53 -11.65
N GLU A 120 -9.96 -1.79 -12.44
CA GLU A 120 -9.81 -3.06 -13.16
C GLU A 120 -9.63 -4.24 -12.20
N ALA A 121 -8.81 -4.08 -11.16
CA ALA A 121 -8.61 -5.10 -10.14
C ALA A 121 -9.92 -5.40 -9.38
N GLU A 122 -10.66 -4.38 -8.99
CA GLU A 122 -11.96 -4.54 -8.32
C GLU A 122 -12.98 -5.27 -9.22
N LYS A 123 -13.05 -4.91 -10.50
CA LYS A 123 -13.91 -5.61 -11.47
C LYS A 123 -13.58 -7.08 -11.56
N LYS A 124 -12.31 -7.43 -11.43
CA LYS A 124 -11.81 -8.81 -11.55
C LYS A 124 -11.97 -9.62 -10.27
N PHE A 125 -11.66 -9.05 -9.12
CA PHE A 125 -11.56 -9.76 -7.83
C PHE A 125 -12.70 -9.44 -6.87
N GLY A 126 -13.48 -8.41 -7.14
CA GLY A 126 -14.58 -7.95 -6.29
C GLY A 126 -14.18 -6.78 -5.37
N SER A 127 -15.19 -6.01 -4.96
CA SER A 127 -15.00 -4.80 -4.14
C SER A 127 -14.44 -5.09 -2.74
N ARG A 128 -14.76 -6.25 -2.19
CA ARG A 128 -14.31 -6.68 -0.85
C ARG A 128 -13.01 -7.50 -0.88
N ALA A 129 -12.42 -7.72 -2.05
CA ALA A 129 -11.10 -8.31 -2.16
C ALA A 129 -10.03 -7.40 -1.52
N TRP A 130 -8.96 -8.00 -0.99
CA TRP A 130 -7.84 -7.26 -0.41
C TRP A 130 -7.15 -6.38 -1.45
N SER A 131 -6.76 -5.17 -1.10
CA SER A 131 -6.13 -4.20 -2.01
C SER A 131 -4.85 -4.73 -2.64
N SER A 132 -4.05 -5.50 -1.90
CA SER A 132 -2.83 -6.15 -2.37
C SER A 132 -3.07 -7.14 -3.53
N MET A 133 -4.31 -7.61 -3.73
CA MET A 133 -4.67 -8.42 -4.92
C MET A 133 -4.58 -7.63 -6.24
N VAL A 134 -4.41 -6.32 -6.21
CA VAL A 134 -4.08 -5.55 -7.41
C VAL A 134 -2.82 -6.09 -8.10
N VAL A 135 -1.88 -6.61 -7.31
CA VAL A 135 -0.64 -7.24 -7.81
C VAL A 135 -0.92 -8.61 -8.43
N LYS A 136 -1.87 -9.39 -7.89
CA LYS A 136 -2.28 -10.68 -8.45
C LYS A 136 -2.76 -10.58 -9.90
N ARG A 137 -3.29 -9.43 -10.31
CA ARG A 137 -3.63 -9.14 -11.70
C ARG A 137 -2.44 -9.35 -12.66
N LEU A 138 -1.23 -9.02 -12.21
CA LEU A 138 0.01 -9.20 -12.99
C LEU A 138 0.48 -10.66 -12.97
N GLU A 139 0.31 -11.36 -11.84
CA GLU A 139 0.60 -12.81 -11.80
C GLU A 139 -0.21 -13.57 -12.85
N GLU A 140 -1.51 -13.30 -12.91
CA GLU A 140 -2.39 -13.95 -13.88
C GLU A 140 -2.09 -13.52 -15.33
N LYS A 141 -1.87 -12.20 -15.55
CA LYS A 141 -1.54 -11.67 -16.89
C LYS A 141 -0.30 -12.33 -17.50
N TYR A 142 0.71 -12.61 -16.68
CA TYR A 142 1.99 -13.12 -17.13
C TYR A 142 2.22 -14.60 -16.81
N ASN A 143 1.21 -15.27 -16.25
CA ASN A 143 1.29 -16.68 -15.82
C ASN A 143 2.51 -16.96 -14.93
N ILE A 144 2.67 -16.15 -13.88
CA ILE A 144 3.73 -16.24 -12.87
C ILE A 144 3.11 -16.20 -11.48
N ASN A 145 3.90 -16.48 -10.46
CA ASN A 145 3.52 -16.27 -9.08
C ASN A 145 4.65 -15.61 -8.29
N PHE A 146 4.30 -14.79 -7.32
CA PHE A 146 5.23 -14.13 -6.41
C PHE A 146 5.27 -14.90 -5.08
N ARG A 147 5.84 -16.09 -5.08
CA ARG A 147 5.92 -16.91 -3.86
C ARG A 147 7.35 -17.04 -3.40
N ALA A 148 7.54 -16.80 -2.11
CA ALA A 148 8.80 -17.00 -1.39
C ALA A 148 8.53 -17.57 -0.01
N LEU A 149 9.45 -18.36 0.52
CA LEU A 149 9.32 -18.98 1.84
C LEU A 149 9.66 -17.99 2.96
N GLY A 150 9.05 -18.19 4.13
CA GLY A 150 9.39 -17.45 5.36
C GLY A 150 8.60 -16.13 5.54
N PHE A 151 7.60 -15.87 4.70
CA PHE A 151 6.71 -14.73 4.86
C PHE A 151 5.39 -15.14 5.54
N PRO A 152 4.84 -14.28 6.41
CA PRO A 152 3.64 -14.58 7.19
C PRO A 152 2.37 -14.51 6.34
N GLU A 153 1.36 -15.25 6.75
CA GLU A 153 0.01 -15.20 6.14
C GLU A 153 -0.71 -13.89 6.51
N GLU A 154 -0.44 -13.38 7.68
CA GLU A 154 -0.97 -12.11 8.20
C GLU A 154 0.17 -11.27 8.76
N LEU A 155 0.02 -9.96 8.68
CA LEU A 155 0.94 -9.05 9.33
C LEU A 155 0.69 -9.08 10.84
N ILE A 156 1.74 -9.36 11.59
CA ILE A 156 1.72 -9.35 13.05
C ILE A 156 2.54 -8.14 13.51
N ASP A 157 1.93 -7.30 14.33
CA ASP A 157 2.66 -6.23 15.00
C ASP A 157 3.45 -6.85 16.17
N ASN A 158 4.77 -6.96 15.97
CA ASN A 158 5.71 -7.45 16.98
C ASN A 158 6.45 -6.32 17.69
N GLU A 159 6.12 -5.07 17.42
CA GLU A 159 6.75 -3.96 18.13
C GLU A 159 6.28 -3.92 19.59
N PRO A 160 7.19 -3.62 20.53
CA PRO A 160 6.83 -3.56 21.93
C PRO A 160 5.76 -2.46 22.16
N GLU A 161 4.86 -2.72 23.10
CA GLU A 161 3.91 -1.71 23.56
C GLU A 161 4.66 -0.62 24.32
N GLU A 162 4.76 0.55 23.70
CA GLU A 162 5.39 1.74 24.28
C GLU A 162 4.40 2.91 24.31
N LYS A 163 4.56 3.78 25.30
CA LYS A 163 3.78 5.01 25.35
C LYS A 163 4.10 5.89 24.13
N GLY A 164 3.07 6.31 23.41
CA GLY A 164 3.23 7.18 22.27
C GLY A 164 3.85 8.54 22.62
N TYR A 165 4.48 9.16 21.63
CA TYR A 165 5.10 10.48 21.75
C TYR A 165 4.74 11.37 20.57
N GLU A 166 4.82 12.67 20.78
CA GLU A 166 4.61 13.69 19.74
C GLU A 166 5.89 13.85 18.90
N ILE A 167 5.72 13.94 17.56
CA ILE A 167 6.80 14.16 16.57
C ILE A 167 6.60 15.49 15.85
#